data_d0e5d24abb3db48f877bbe317220eddc
#
_entry.id   d0e5d24abb3db48f877bbe317220eddc
#
_cell.length_a   1.000
_cell.length_b   1.000
_cell.length_c   1.000
_cell.angle_alpha   90.00
_cell.angle_beta   90.00
_cell.angle_gamma   90.00
#
_symmetry.space_group_name_H-M   'P 1'
#
loop_
_entity.id
_entity.type
_entity.pdbx_description
1 polymer ?
#
loop_
_entity_poly.entity_id
_entity_poly.type
_entity_poly.pdbx_seq_one_letter_code
_entity_poly.pdbx_strand_id
1 'polypeptide(L)'
;MKFIRIAAALFFLSPLFAESNWWQVFFTHPQSKVGVTAVTPEKALVKTINEARVSFFGAFYDISSVSVTNAILAAKKRGVDTRIVTDDSNYSKLQVSQLEAAGIPVVSDTGKGLMHNKFAIIDGEKIWTGSYNITGNGENKNNNNAILIHSPELADIFLAKFRDMFELRIFGNKKKSGPFGITDRKYYVKIEDTDINAYFAPDDDIENIIIGRIKKAKTSIRFMAFSFTSASIAEAMIKKSKEGVAVSGVFEKRGSDTKDSQFIKMKVEGIPVRLDSNPYAMHHKVIIIDDYRLITGSYNFSKNASRNNDENCIMIDNAAISAFYIKEFENIFKIGTVK
;
A
#
# COMPACT_ATOMS: atom_id res chain seq x y z
N MET A 1 15.57 -54.67 -33.64
CA MET A 1 14.60 -53.76 -33.04
C MET A 1 15.37 -52.61 -32.33
N LYS A 2 15.42 -51.41 -32.94
CA LYS A 2 16.10 -50.24 -32.37
C LYS A 2 15.03 -49.42 -31.68
N PHE A 3 15.16 -49.28 -30.34
CA PHE A 3 14.29 -48.36 -29.54
C PHE A 3 14.80 -46.93 -29.69
N ILE A 4 13.99 -46.08 -30.32
CA ILE A 4 14.21 -44.64 -30.37
C ILE A 4 13.65 -44.09 -29.07
N ARG A 5 14.51 -43.55 -28.20
CA ARG A 5 14.11 -42.75 -27.03
C ARG A 5 13.85 -41.32 -27.50
N ILE A 6 12.59 -40.91 -27.52
CA ILE A 6 12.21 -39.51 -27.69
C ILE A 6 12.36 -38.84 -26.34
N ALA A 7 13.35 -37.97 -26.22
CA ALA A 7 13.48 -37.06 -25.05
C ALA A 7 12.54 -35.88 -25.27
N ALA A 8 11.47 -35.81 -24.48
CA ALA A 8 10.60 -34.64 -24.42
C ALA A 8 11.33 -33.53 -23.64
N ALA A 9 11.84 -32.52 -24.33
CA ALA A 9 12.35 -31.31 -23.72
C ALA A 9 11.16 -30.47 -23.23
N LEU A 10 10.92 -30.49 -21.92
CA LEU A 10 10.03 -29.56 -21.26
C LEU A 10 10.69 -28.18 -21.28
N PHE A 11 10.31 -27.35 -22.24
CA PHE A 11 10.59 -25.90 -22.19
C PHE A 11 9.73 -25.31 -21.09
N PHE A 12 10.34 -25.05 -19.93
CA PHE A 12 9.79 -24.10 -18.97
C PHE A 12 9.87 -22.71 -19.59
N LEU A 13 8.80 -22.28 -20.23
CA LEU A 13 8.58 -20.88 -20.53
C LEU A 13 8.40 -20.17 -19.17
N SER A 14 9.48 -19.63 -18.62
CA SER A 14 9.37 -18.57 -17.62
C SER A 14 8.57 -17.45 -18.29
N PRO A 15 7.45 -16.98 -17.72
CA PRO A 15 6.79 -15.81 -18.28
C PRO A 15 7.79 -14.66 -18.15
N LEU A 16 8.31 -14.17 -19.28
CA LEU A 16 8.92 -12.84 -19.35
C LEU A 16 7.79 -11.88 -18.96
N PHE A 17 7.78 -11.46 -17.70
CA PHE A 17 7.01 -10.29 -17.32
C PHE A 17 7.67 -9.12 -18.04
N ALA A 18 7.01 -8.63 -19.10
CA ALA A 18 7.42 -7.40 -19.75
C ALA A 18 7.44 -6.31 -18.66
N GLU A 19 8.58 -5.64 -18.48
CA GLU A 19 8.62 -4.43 -17.66
C GLU A 19 7.60 -3.47 -18.27
N SER A 20 6.55 -3.19 -17.52
CA SER A 20 5.57 -2.21 -17.94
C SER A 20 6.20 -0.82 -17.85
N ASN A 21 6.03 -0.01 -18.88
CA ASN A 21 6.56 1.35 -18.89
C ASN A 21 5.85 2.28 -17.89
N TRP A 22 4.70 1.88 -17.31
CA TRP A 22 3.88 2.76 -16.49
C TRP A 22 3.70 2.31 -15.03
N TRP A 23 4.14 1.09 -14.64
CA TRP A 23 4.11 0.65 -13.24
C TRP A 23 5.33 -0.16 -12.83
N GLN A 24 5.66 -0.10 -11.54
CA GLN A 24 6.67 -0.92 -10.90
C GLN A 24 6.22 -1.27 -9.48
N VAL A 25 6.44 -2.53 -9.05
CA VAL A 25 6.08 -3.04 -7.72
C VAL A 25 7.34 -3.40 -6.95
N PHE A 26 7.36 -3.05 -5.67
CA PHE A 26 8.51 -3.25 -4.79
C PHE A 26 8.06 -3.89 -3.47
N PHE A 27 8.89 -4.79 -2.94
CA PHE A 27 8.69 -5.40 -1.64
C PHE A 27 9.96 -5.32 -0.81
N THR A 28 9.81 -5.21 0.52
CA THR A 28 10.88 -5.47 1.46
C THR A 28 10.88 -6.97 1.79
N HIS A 29 12.07 -7.57 1.87
CA HIS A 29 12.23 -9.00 2.18
C HIS A 29 13.18 -9.18 3.37
N PRO A 30 12.79 -8.73 4.58
CA PRO A 30 13.69 -8.69 5.74
C PRO A 30 14.15 -10.08 6.22
N GLN A 31 13.44 -11.15 5.82
CA GLN A 31 13.77 -12.52 6.20
C GLN A 31 14.54 -13.29 5.11
N SER A 32 14.78 -12.68 3.96
CA SER A 32 15.52 -13.35 2.89
C SER A 32 17.01 -13.39 3.21
N LYS A 33 17.55 -14.60 3.38
CA LYS A 33 18.99 -14.85 3.55
C LYS A 33 19.76 -14.84 2.24
N VAL A 34 19.07 -14.85 1.12
CA VAL A 34 19.64 -14.79 -0.22
C VAL A 34 19.81 -13.33 -0.56
N GLY A 35 21.00 -12.92 -1.00
CA GLY A 35 21.25 -11.54 -1.42
C GLY A 35 20.22 -11.12 -2.45
N VAL A 36 19.21 -10.37 -2.00
CA VAL A 36 18.10 -9.94 -2.85
C VAL A 36 18.67 -8.86 -3.75
N THR A 37 18.86 -9.18 -5.01
CA THR A 37 19.21 -8.22 -6.07
C THR A 37 18.05 -7.31 -6.44
N ALA A 38 16.85 -7.57 -5.89
CA ALA A 38 15.66 -6.78 -6.13
C ALA A 38 15.80 -5.36 -5.55
N VAL A 39 15.32 -4.38 -6.30
CA VAL A 39 15.24 -3.00 -5.85
C VAL A 39 14.21 -2.89 -4.74
N THR A 40 14.63 -2.42 -3.56
CA THR A 40 13.74 -2.24 -2.41
C THR A 40 12.89 -0.99 -2.54
N PRO A 41 11.79 -0.85 -1.76
CA PRO A 41 10.98 0.36 -1.72
C PRO A 41 11.80 1.63 -1.46
N GLU A 42 12.74 1.62 -0.52
CA GLU A 42 13.58 2.78 -0.23
C GLU A 42 14.46 3.16 -1.42
N LYS A 43 15.16 2.19 -2.01
CA LYS A 43 16.04 2.45 -3.16
C LYS A 43 15.26 2.98 -4.37
N ALA A 44 14.09 2.43 -4.62
CA ALA A 44 13.23 2.88 -5.71
C ALA A 44 12.71 4.30 -5.49
N LEU A 45 12.26 4.62 -4.26
CA LEU A 45 11.80 5.97 -3.92
C LEU A 45 12.94 6.99 -4.05
N VAL A 46 14.13 6.67 -3.50
CA VAL A 46 15.33 7.52 -3.62
C VAL A 46 15.68 7.78 -5.09
N LYS A 47 15.67 6.74 -5.93
CA LYS A 47 15.89 6.90 -7.37
C LYS A 47 14.86 7.85 -7.98
N THR A 48 13.56 7.64 -7.72
CA THR A 48 12.48 8.45 -8.27
C THR A 48 12.58 9.92 -7.83
N ILE A 49 12.93 10.18 -6.55
CA ILE A 49 13.16 11.55 -6.04
C ILE A 49 14.37 12.19 -6.74
N ASN A 50 15.44 11.44 -6.96
CA ASN A 50 16.63 11.96 -7.65
C ASN A 50 16.37 12.29 -9.13
N GLU A 51 15.39 11.65 -9.76
CA GLU A 51 14.95 11.91 -11.13
C GLU A 51 13.93 13.06 -11.23
N ALA A 52 13.33 13.49 -10.10
CA ALA A 52 12.36 14.58 -10.07
C ALA A 52 12.96 15.89 -10.57
N ARG A 53 12.19 16.62 -11.40
CA ARG A 53 12.62 17.87 -12.08
C ARG A 53 11.73 19.07 -11.75
N VAL A 54 10.44 18.84 -11.48
CA VAL A 54 9.44 19.89 -11.29
C VAL A 54 8.98 19.93 -9.84
N SER A 55 8.46 18.81 -9.31
CA SER A 55 7.85 18.78 -7.97
C SER A 55 8.00 17.43 -7.28
N PHE A 56 8.07 17.48 -5.95
CA PHE A 56 7.96 16.32 -5.06
C PHE A 56 7.05 16.66 -3.89
N PHE A 57 5.86 16.10 -3.87
CA PHE A 57 4.88 16.29 -2.80
C PHE A 57 4.64 14.96 -2.09
N GLY A 58 5.03 14.89 -0.81
CA GLY A 58 4.96 13.67 -0.01
C GLY A 58 4.00 13.79 1.15
N ALA A 59 3.12 12.80 1.34
CA ALA A 59 2.31 12.62 2.52
C ALA A 59 2.70 11.30 3.19
N PHE A 60 3.45 11.39 4.29
CA PHE A 60 4.08 10.26 4.96
C PHE A 60 3.84 10.29 6.45
N TYR A 61 3.23 9.25 6.99
CA TYR A 61 3.02 9.08 8.42
C TYR A 61 4.32 9.27 9.22
N ASP A 62 5.41 8.66 8.76
CA ASP A 62 6.71 8.67 9.42
C ASP A 62 7.83 8.83 8.40
N ILE A 63 8.71 9.81 8.65
CA ILE A 63 9.92 10.08 7.85
C ILE A 63 11.11 10.05 8.79
N SER A 64 11.84 8.93 8.82
CA SER A 64 13.08 8.79 9.60
C SER A 64 14.21 8.09 8.82
N SER A 65 14.01 7.79 7.53
CA SER A 65 15.09 7.30 6.65
C SER A 65 16.03 8.44 6.26
N VAL A 66 17.31 8.27 6.58
CA VAL A 66 18.37 9.21 6.19
C VAL A 66 18.52 9.27 4.67
N SER A 67 18.44 8.13 3.98
CA SER A 67 18.61 8.04 2.52
C SER A 67 17.53 8.84 1.79
N VAL A 68 16.26 8.67 2.18
CA VAL A 68 15.13 9.39 1.57
C VAL A 68 15.20 10.87 1.92
N THR A 69 15.50 11.23 3.18
CA THR A 69 15.66 12.62 3.60
C THR A 69 16.75 13.32 2.76
N ASN A 70 17.90 12.69 2.57
CA ASN A 70 18.98 13.24 1.74
C ASN A 70 18.57 13.41 0.27
N ALA A 71 17.78 12.47 -0.29
CA ALA A 71 17.26 12.60 -1.64
C ALA A 71 16.28 13.79 -1.78
N ILE A 72 15.40 13.99 -0.79
CA ILE A 72 14.47 15.14 -0.72
C ILE A 72 15.26 16.46 -0.63
N LEU A 73 16.27 16.54 0.24
CA LEU A 73 17.15 17.69 0.35
C LEU A 73 17.90 18.00 -0.97
N ALA A 74 18.37 16.95 -1.64
CA ALA A 74 19.04 17.09 -2.94
C ALA A 74 18.05 17.57 -4.03
N ALA A 75 16.80 17.10 -4.03
CA ALA A 75 15.75 17.60 -4.93
C ALA A 75 15.49 19.08 -4.71
N LYS A 76 15.36 19.53 -3.45
CA LYS A 76 15.22 20.95 -3.10
C LYS A 76 16.39 21.80 -3.62
N LYS A 77 17.64 21.32 -3.45
CA LYS A 77 18.85 22.01 -3.98
C LYS A 77 18.84 22.12 -5.49
N ARG A 78 18.23 21.18 -6.23
CA ARG A 78 18.06 21.25 -7.69
C ARG A 78 16.95 22.21 -8.13
N GLY A 79 16.21 22.82 -7.19
CA GLY A 79 15.10 23.72 -7.47
C GLY A 79 13.74 23.03 -7.64
N VAL A 80 13.63 21.74 -7.31
CA VAL A 80 12.36 21.02 -7.32
C VAL A 80 11.43 21.59 -6.23
N ASP A 81 10.17 21.93 -6.56
CA ASP A 81 9.17 22.33 -5.59
C ASP A 81 8.87 21.15 -4.68
N THR A 82 9.31 21.26 -3.42
CA THR A 82 9.24 20.15 -2.47
C THR A 82 8.36 20.53 -1.29
N ARG A 83 7.33 19.71 -1.01
CA ARG A 83 6.35 19.91 0.06
C ARG A 83 6.05 18.61 0.77
N ILE A 84 5.92 18.64 2.09
CA ILE A 84 5.73 17.44 2.92
C ILE A 84 4.53 17.62 3.85
N VAL A 85 3.75 16.55 3.99
CA VAL A 85 2.74 16.36 5.04
C VAL A 85 3.16 15.18 5.88
N THR A 86 3.14 15.30 7.21
CA THR A 86 3.47 14.23 8.15
C THR A 86 2.48 14.20 9.32
N ASP A 87 2.54 13.15 10.13
CA ASP A 87 1.75 13.03 11.36
C ASP A 87 2.37 13.87 12.49
N ASP A 88 1.56 14.46 13.37
CA ASP A 88 2.02 15.30 14.46
C ASP A 88 2.90 14.56 15.47
N SER A 89 2.63 13.27 15.71
CA SER A 89 3.45 12.40 16.57
C SER A 89 4.86 12.17 16.04
N ASN A 90 5.09 12.41 14.75
CA ASN A 90 6.37 12.24 14.07
C ASN A 90 7.02 13.59 13.67
N TYR A 91 6.36 14.71 13.93
CA TYR A 91 6.82 16.02 13.50
C TYR A 91 8.15 16.44 14.18
N SER A 92 8.38 16.03 15.42
CA SER A 92 9.62 16.37 16.17
C SER A 92 10.86 15.56 15.76
N LYS A 93 10.76 14.71 14.76
CA LYS A 93 11.91 13.91 14.32
C LYS A 93 13.00 14.75 13.67
N LEU A 94 14.25 14.35 13.88
CA LEU A 94 15.42 15.02 13.31
C LEU A 94 15.32 15.25 11.80
N GLN A 95 14.83 14.25 11.06
CA GLN A 95 14.68 14.33 9.61
C GLN A 95 13.69 15.42 9.20
N VAL A 96 12.59 15.58 9.92
CA VAL A 96 11.63 16.66 9.68
C VAL A 96 12.29 18.03 9.92
N SER A 97 12.98 18.19 11.04
CA SER A 97 13.71 19.43 11.34
C SER A 97 14.79 19.76 10.28
N GLN A 98 15.45 18.73 9.71
CA GLN A 98 16.40 18.91 8.61
C GLN A 98 15.74 19.43 7.33
N LEU A 99 14.55 18.92 7.00
CA LEU A 99 13.76 19.37 5.85
C LEU A 99 13.34 20.83 6.02
N GLU A 100 12.82 21.19 7.18
CA GLU A 100 12.41 22.57 7.50
C GLU A 100 13.60 23.57 7.48
N ALA A 101 14.73 23.17 8.06
CA ALA A 101 15.96 23.97 8.03
C ALA A 101 16.48 24.23 6.60
N ALA A 102 16.16 23.36 5.65
CA ALA A 102 16.46 23.52 4.22
C ALA A 102 15.39 24.36 3.47
N GLY A 103 14.41 24.93 4.18
CA GLY A 103 13.32 25.72 3.60
C GLY A 103 12.30 24.87 2.83
N ILE A 104 12.12 23.61 3.20
CA ILE A 104 11.05 22.76 2.69
C ILE A 104 9.85 22.95 3.60
N PRO A 105 8.69 23.37 3.09
CA PRO A 105 7.48 23.49 3.88
C PRO A 105 7.00 22.11 4.35
N VAL A 106 6.90 21.91 5.65
CA VAL A 106 6.34 20.72 6.27
C VAL A 106 5.07 21.06 7.05
N VAL A 107 4.04 20.25 6.89
CA VAL A 107 2.75 20.40 7.54
C VAL A 107 2.45 19.13 8.31
N SER A 108 1.97 19.27 9.55
CA SER A 108 1.41 18.14 10.30
C SER A 108 -0.10 18.30 10.49
N ASP A 109 -0.75 17.18 10.75
CA ASP A 109 -2.10 17.21 11.30
C ASP A 109 -2.09 17.73 12.74
N THR A 110 -3.28 18.06 13.24
CA THR A 110 -3.50 18.52 14.63
C THR A 110 -4.71 17.79 15.22
N GLY A 111 -5.05 16.66 14.65
CA GLY A 111 -6.27 15.93 14.94
C GLY A 111 -6.14 14.85 16.00
N LYS A 112 -7.27 14.16 16.26
CA LYS A 112 -7.27 12.97 17.12
C LYS A 112 -7.00 11.67 16.33
N GLY A 113 -7.06 11.72 15.00
CA GLY A 113 -6.69 10.62 14.10
C GLY A 113 -5.24 10.73 13.67
N LEU A 114 -4.76 9.75 12.92
CA LEU A 114 -3.42 9.77 12.36
C LEU A 114 -3.44 10.31 10.92
N MET A 115 -2.50 11.14 10.55
CA MET A 115 -2.16 11.34 9.15
C MET A 115 -1.37 10.11 8.68
N HIS A 116 -2.08 9.03 8.39
CA HIS A 116 -1.46 7.72 8.16
C HIS A 116 -1.19 7.41 6.69
N ASN A 117 -1.34 8.37 5.79
CA ASN A 117 -0.99 8.23 4.38
C ASN A 117 0.48 7.85 4.16
N LYS A 118 0.75 7.19 3.06
CA LYS A 118 2.08 6.85 2.58
C LYS A 118 2.08 6.96 1.06
N PHE A 119 2.13 8.19 0.57
CA PHE A 119 2.21 8.43 -0.86
C PHE A 119 3.10 9.63 -1.21
N ALA A 120 3.59 9.64 -2.42
CA ALA A 120 4.23 10.80 -3.04
C ALA A 120 3.70 11.02 -4.45
N ILE A 121 3.68 12.29 -4.84
CA ILE A 121 3.38 12.76 -6.19
C ILE A 121 4.67 13.36 -6.73
N ILE A 122 5.15 12.86 -7.86
CA ILE A 122 6.40 13.28 -8.46
C ILE A 122 6.12 13.88 -9.83
N ASP A 123 6.54 15.13 -10.01
CA ASP A 123 6.42 15.92 -11.26
C ASP A 123 4.97 16.04 -11.79
N GLY A 124 3.95 15.77 -10.95
CA GLY A 124 2.56 15.71 -11.38
C GLY A 124 2.24 14.55 -12.33
N GLU A 125 3.14 13.58 -12.46
CA GLU A 125 3.04 12.48 -13.41
C GLU A 125 3.09 11.09 -12.79
N LYS A 126 3.74 10.96 -11.63
CA LYS A 126 3.98 9.66 -10.98
C LYS A 126 3.40 9.64 -9.59
N ILE A 127 2.80 8.51 -9.22
CA ILE A 127 2.34 8.22 -7.87
C ILE A 127 3.15 7.08 -7.30
N TRP A 128 3.68 7.31 -6.10
CA TRP A 128 4.21 6.30 -5.21
C TRP A 128 3.23 6.05 -4.07
N THR A 129 2.85 4.79 -3.81
CA THR A 129 2.02 4.45 -2.64
C THR A 129 2.20 2.99 -2.22
N GLY A 130 1.65 2.62 -1.04
CA GLY A 130 1.71 1.27 -0.48
C GLY A 130 1.66 1.27 1.04
N SER A 131 2.19 0.21 1.65
CA SER A 131 2.26 0.07 3.11
C SER A 131 3.56 0.63 3.72
N TYR A 132 4.55 0.97 2.90
CA TYR A 132 5.90 1.31 3.31
C TYR A 132 5.99 2.63 4.09
N ASN A 133 6.37 2.58 5.37
CA ASN A 133 6.81 3.74 6.13
C ASN A 133 8.27 4.07 5.80
N ILE A 134 8.60 5.32 5.63
CA ILE A 134 9.95 5.79 5.28
C ILE A 134 10.84 5.78 6.53
N THR A 135 11.16 4.57 7.00
CA THR A 135 11.92 4.36 8.23
C THR A 135 12.91 3.20 8.06
N GLY A 136 13.97 3.20 8.88
CA GLY A 136 14.90 2.07 8.92
C GLY A 136 14.23 0.74 9.28
N ASN A 137 13.19 0.74 10.14
CA ASN A 137 12.40 -0.46 10.42
C ASN A 137 11.54 -0.86 9.23
N GLY A 138 10.96 0.12 8.51
CA GLY A 138 10.19 -0.10 7.30
C GLY A 138 10.99 -0.83 6.24
N GLU A 139 12.23 -0.44 6.04
CA GLU A 139 13.12 -1.02 5.03
C GLU A 139 13.72 -2.37 5.45
N ASN A 140 14.23 -2.46 6.69
CA ASN A 140 15.11 -3.57 7.07
C ASN A 140 14.45 -4.64 7.94
N LYS A 141 13.24 -4.39 8.47
CA LYS A 141 12.63 -5.27 9.46
C LYS A 141 11.20 -5.70 9.11
N ASN A 142 10.41 -4.84 8.48
CA ASN A 142 9.01 -5.11 8.22
C ASN A 142 8.79 -5.62 6.80
N ASN A 143 7.79 -6.51 6.60
CA ASN A 143 7.32 -6.82 5.26
C ASN A 143 6.41 -5.71 4.77
N ASN A 144 6.83 -4.99 3.74
CA ASN A 144 6.11 -3.89 3.14
C ASN A 144 6.02 -4.05 1.63
N ASN A 145 5.06 -3.34 1.04
CA ASN A 145 4.96 -3.14 -0.40
C ASN A 145 4.94 -1.66 -0.74
N ALA A 146 5.35 -1.36 -1.96
CA ALA A 146 5.13 -0.10 -2.62
C ALA A 146 4.88 -0.32 -4.11
N ILE A 147 4.13 0.57 -4.72
CA ILE A 147 3.91 0.63 -6.16
C ILE A 147 4.19 2.05 -6.65
N LEU A 148 4.92 2.15 -7.74
CA LEU A 148 5.10 3.38 -8.52
C LEU A 148 4.24 3.27 -9.77
N ILE A 149 3.41 4.27 -10.04
CA ILE A 149 2.53 4.33 -11.21
C ILE A 149 2.77 5.65 -11.94
N HIS A 150 3.03 5.58 -13.23
CA HIS A 150 3.13 6.74 -14.10
C HIS A 150 1.76 7.01 -14.74
N SER A 151 1.04 8.00 -14.24
CA SER A 151 -0.23 8.51 -14.75
C SER A 151 -0.49 9.92 -14.22
N PRO A 152 -0.47 10.92 -15.08
CA PRO A 152 -0.86 12.28 -14.72
C PRO A 152 -2.27 12.36 -14.14
N GLU A 153 -3.22 11.61 -14.68
CA GLU A 153 -4.62 11.61 -14.20
C GLU A 153 -4.75 11.03 -12.79
N LEU A 154 -3.96 9.98 -12.48
CA LEU A 154 -3.91 9.45 -11.12
C LEU A 154 -3.20 10.42 -10.18
N ALA A 155 -2.14 11.08 -10.66
CA ALA A 155 -1.43 12.11 -9.91
C ALA A 155 -2.36 13.27 -9.52
N ASP A 156 -3.25 13.70 -10.38
CA ASP A 156 -4.26 14.74 -10.10
C ASP A 156 -5.20 14.34 -8.96
N ILE A 157 -5.62 13.06 -8.92
CA ILE A 157 -6.48 12.53 -7.84
C ILE A 157 -5.77 12.64 -6.48
N PHE A 158 -4.51 12.21 -6.41
CA PHE A 158 -3.70 12.29 -5.19
C PHE A 158 -3.35 13.74 -4.83
N LEU A 159 -3.10 14.59 -5.83
CA LEU A 159 -2.81 16.01 -5.63
C LEU A 159 -3.99 16.74 -4.98
N ALA A 160 -5.22 16.42 -5.36
CA ALA A 160 -6.40 16.98 -4.72
C ALA A 160 -6.43 16.69 -3.20
N LYS A 161 -6.16 15.43 -2.80
CA LYS A 161 -6.08 15.07 -1.37
C LYS A 161 -4.87 15.71 -0.68
N PHE A 162 -3.72 15.77 -1.37
CA PHE A 162 -2.54 16.45 -0.83
C PHE A 162 -2.82 17.92 -0.53
N ARG A 163 -3.48 18.64 -1.43
CA ARG A 163 -3.87 20.05 -1.25
C ARG A 163 -4.85 20.24 -0.10
N ASP A 164 -5.83 19.36 0.06
CA ASP A 164 -6.73 19.40 1.22
C ASP A 164 -5.92 19.41 2.53
N MET A 165 -4.90 18.55 2.66
CA MET A 165 -4.06 18.45 3.84
C MET A 165 -3.06 19.62 3.94
N PHE A 166 -2.33 19.90 2.86
CA PHE A 166 -1.22 20.84 2.85
C PHE A 166 -1.68 22.30 2.86
N GLU A 167 -2.63 22.67 1.99
CA GLU A 167 -3.08 24.06 1.79
C GLU A 167 -4.24 24.41 2.74
N LEU A 168 -5.23 23.51 2.86
CA LEU A 168 -6.46 23.77 3.61
C LEU A 168 -6.42 23.27 5.06
N ARG A 169 -5.38 22.51 5.44
CA ARG A 169 -5.24 21.90 6.78
C ARG A 169 -6.43 21.03 7.17
N ILE A 170 -7.03 20.33 6.20
CA ILE A 170 -8.14 19.42 6.41
C ILE A 170 -7.59 18.02 6.67
N PHE A 171 -7.76 17.55 7.90
CA PHE A 171 -7.34 16.24 8.37
C PHE A 171 -8.47 15.52 9.10
N GLY A 172 -8.48 14.19 8.98
CA GLY A 172 -9.44 13.34 9.71
C GLY A 172 -10.89 13.72 9.43
N ASN A 173 -11.73 13.61 10.46
CA ASN A 173 -13.17 13.88 10.38
C ASN A 173 -13.54 15.38 10.34
N LYS A 174 -12.61 16.27 10.10
CA LYS A 174 -12.95 17.69 9.97
C LYS A 174 -13.86 17.87 8.74
N LYS A 175 -15.09 18.33 8.98
CA LYS A 175 -16.02 18.65 7.89
C LYS A 175 -15.38 19.66 6.94
N LYS A 176 -15.43 19.39 5.66
CA LYS A 176 -15.01 20.34 4.63
C LYS A 176 -15.92 21.56 4.67
N SER A 177 -15.54 22.59 5.40
CA SER A 177 -16.20 23.88 5.41
C SER A 177 -15.34 24.87 4.63
N GLY A 178 -15.26 24.70 3.31
CA GLY A 178 -14.53 25.61 2.44
C GLY A 178 -15.12 25.65 1.03
N PRO A 179 -14.90 26.75 0.29
CA PRO A 179 -15.44 26.95 -1.05
C PRO A 179 -14.92 25.95 -2.09
N PHE A 180 -13.93 25.12 -1.74
CA PHE A 180 -13.34 24.08 -2.58
C PHE A 180 -13.70 22.67 -2.11
N GLY A 181 -14.82 22.49 -1.37
CA GLY A 181 -15.34 21.15 -1.15
C GLY A 181 -15.50 20.47 -2.51
N ILE A 182 -14.53 19.60 -2.87
CA ILE A 182 -14.53 18.92 -4.17
C ILE A 182 -15.67 17.90 -4.13
N THR A 183 -16.86 18.33 -4.59
CA THR A 183 -18.04 17.47 -4.78
C THR A 183 -17.84 16.53 -5.96
N ASP A 184 -16.91 16.84 -6.86
CA ASP A 184 -16.65 16.09 -8.10
C ASP A 184 -15.24 15.43 -8.08
N ARG A 185 -14.90 14.71 -6.99
CA ARG A 185 -13.67 13.93 -6.99
C ARG A 185 -13.72 12.85 -8.06
N LYS A 186 -12.73 12.88 -8.97
CA LYS A 186 -12.45 11.69 -9.77
C LYS A 186 -11.89 10.61 -8.84
N TYR A 187 -12.38 9.40 -8.97
CA TYR A 187 -11.87 8.24 -8.21
C TYR A 187 -11.29 7.17 -9.13
N TYR A 188 -11.39 7.38 -10.42
CA TYR A 188 -11.15 6.38 -11.43
C TYR A 188 -10.28 6.93 -12.56
N VAL A 189 -9.31 6.12 -12.95
CA VAL A 189 -8.52 6.29 -14.18
C VAL A 189 -8.43 4.95 -14.90
N LYS A 190 -8.23 5.02 -16.22
CA LYS A 190 -7.94 3.85 -17.02
C LYS A 190 -6.60 4.04 -17.71
N ILE A 191 -5.68 3.09 -17.52
CA ILE A 191 -4.38 3.07 -18.18
C ILE A 191 -4.32 1.78 -18.99
N GLU A 192 -4.23 1.89 -20.32
CA GLU A 192 -4.35 0.73 -21.20
C GLU A 192 -5.61 -0.08 -20.87
N ASP A 193 -5.48 -1.36 -20.51
CA ASP A 193 -6.59 -2.23 -20.12
C ASP A 193 -6.83 -2.29 -18.59
N THR A 194 -6.13 -1.47 -17.83
CA THR A 194 -6.16 -1.48 -16.38
C THR A 194 -7.08 -0.41 -15.82
N ASP A 195 -8.06 -0.83 -15.04
CA ASP A 195 -8.93 0.05 -14.26
C ASP A 195 -8.30 0.31 -12.89
N ILE A 196 -8.13 1.59 -12.53
CA ILE A 196 -7.56 2.02 -11.26
C ILE A 196 -8.53 2.93 -10.54
N ASN A 197 -8.81 2.64 -9.27
CA ASN A 197 -9.56 3.53 -8.39
C ASN A 197 -8.67 3.93 -7.19
N ALA A 198 -8.75 5.20 -6.77
CA ALA A 198 -8.11 5.69 -5.56
C ALA A 198 -9.13 6.31 -4.63
N TYR A 199 -9.08 5.93 -3.35
CA TYR A 199 -9.99 6.37 -2.30
C TYR A 199 -9.21 6.85 -1.08
N PHE A 200 -9.79 7.78 -0.32
CA PHE A 200 -9.17 8.39 0.85
C PHE A 200 -10.12 8.39 2.04
N ALA A 201 -9.74 7.73 3.13
CA ALA A 201 -10.46 7.84 4.38
C ALA A 201 -10.02 9.13 5.12
N PRO A 202 -10.90 9.68 5.96
CA PRO A 202 -12.28 9.26 6.22
C PRO A 202 -13.31 9.87 5.24
N ASP A 203 -12.84 10.50 4.15
CA ASP A 203 -13.72 11.16 3.17
C ASP A 203 -14.58 10.14 2.42
N ASP A 204 -13.99 8.98 2.13
CA ASP A 204 -14.62 7.89 1.39
C ASP A 204 -14.91 6.70 2.31
N ASP A 205 -16.03 6.04 2.07
CA ASP A 205 -16.43 4.82 2.81
C ASP A 205 -15.67 3.59 2.26
N ILE A 206 -14.33 3.58 2.47
CA ILE A 206 -13.43 2.53 1.97
C ILE A 206 -13.89 1.14 2.44
N GLU A 207 -14.37 1.01 3.68
CA GLU A 207 -14.84 -0.27 4.23
C GLU A 207 -15.96 -0.86 3.36
N ASN A 208 -17.01 -0.08 3.08
CA ASN A 208 -18.14 -0.54 2.26
C ASN A 208 -17.73 -0.73 0.79
N ILE A 209 -16.79 0.05 0.27
CA ILE A 209 -16.26 -0.13 -1.07
C ILE A 209 -15.52 -1.48 -1.18
N ILE A 210 -14.66 -1.83 -0.21
CA ILE A 210 -13.97 -3.13 -0.12
C ILE A 210 -14.99 -4.27 -0.03
N ILE A 211 -16.00 -4.16 0.84
CA ILE A 211 -17.07 -5.15 0.99
C ILE A 211 -17.80 -5.35 -0.34
N GLY A 212 -18.08 -4.26 -1.06
CA GLY A 212 -18.71 -4.31 -2.38
C GLY A 212 -17.87 -5.09 -3.41
N ARG A 213 -16.54 -4.99 -3.34
CA ARG A 213 -15.62 -5.75 -4.21
C ARG A 213 -15.55 -7.23 -3.78
N ILE A 214 -15.47 -7.50 -2.48
CA ILE A 214 -15.50 -8.88 -1.92
C ILE A 214 -16.77 -9.61 -2.34
N LYS A 215 -17.95 -8.97 -2.26
CA LYS A 215 -19.23 -9.58 -2.66
C LYS A 215 -19.26 -10.02 -4.14
N LYS A 216 -18.43 -9.41 -4.99
CA LYS A 216 -18.33 -9.74 -6.43
C LYS A 216 -17.29 -10.82 -6.73
N ALA A 217 -16.53 -11.29 -5.74
CA ALA A 217 -15.54 -12.36 -5.91
C ALA A 217 -16.19 -13.65 -6.42
N LYS A 218 -15.52 -14.32 -7.37
CA LYS A 218 -16.02 -15.53 -8.03
C LYS A 218 -15.19 -16.77 -7.71
N THR A 219 -13.87 -16.63 -7.58
CA THR A 219 -12.94 -17.77 -7.49
C THR A 219 -12.07 -17.71 -6.23
N SER A 220 -11.48 -16.57 -5.91
CA SER A 220 -10.50 -16.49 -4.83
C SER A 220 -10.46 -15.14 -4.14
N ILE A 221 -10.12 -15.15 -2.84
CA ILE A 221 -9.75 -13.97 -2.05
C ILE A 221 -8.53 -14.33 -1.23
N ARG A 222 -7.42 -13.60 -1.46
CA ARG A 222 -6.21 -13.69 -0.64
C ARG A 222 -5.99 -12.38 0.09
N PHE A 223 -5.51 -12.42 1.33
CA PHE A 223 -5.18 -11.18 2.05
C PHE A 223 -3.92 -11.31 2.91
N MET A 224 -3.26 -10.16 3.10
CA MET A 224 -2.18 -9.95 4.05
C MET A 224 -2.52 -8.71 4.88
N ALA A 225 -2.69 -8.85 6.19
CA ALA A 225 -3.25 -7.80 7.02
C ALA A 225 -2.43 -7.53 8.28
N PHE A 226 -1.83 -6.33 8.36
CA PHE A 226 -1.18 -5.84 9.58
C PHE A 226 -2.17 -5.69 10.73
N SER A 227 -3.30 -5.02 10.49
CA SER A 227 -4.39 -4.91 11.44
C SER A 227 -5.70 -5.28 10.77
N PHE A 228 -6.40 -6.28 11.30
CA PHE A 228 -7.67 -6.73 10.77
C PHE A 228 -8.69 -6.90 11.90
N THR A 229 -9.39 -5.80 12.21
CA THR A 229 -10.41 -5.74 13.26
C THR A 229 -11.81 -5.40 12.72
N SER A 230 -11.95 -5.16 11.40
CA SER A 230 -13.25 -4.95 10.76
C SER A 230 -14.02 -6.27 10.70
N ALA A 231 -15.05 -6.38 11.53
CA ALA A 231 -15.97 -7.51 11.50
C ALA A 231 -16.74 -7.60 10.17
N SER A 232 -17.11 -6.45 9.61
CA SER A 232 -17.91 -6.36 8.37
C SER A 232 -17.13 -6.92 7.16
N ILE A 233 -15.83 -6.59 7.03
CA ILE A 233 -14.98 -7.13 5.98
C ILE A 233 -14.79 -8.65 6.18
N ALA A 234 -14.53 -9.09 7.42
CA ALA A 234 -14.37 -10.52 7.73
C ALA A 234 -15.64 -11.31 7.42
N GLU A 235 -16.81 -10.81 7.80
CA GLU A 235 -18.11 -11.43 7.52
C GLU A 235 -18.38 -11.55 6.01
N ALA A 236 -18.03 -10.53 5.24
CA ALA A 236 -18.15 -10.60 3.78
C ALA A 236 -17.23 -11.70 3.18
N MET A 237 -16.00 -11.86 3.67
CA MET A 237 -15.10 -12.92 3.25
C MET A 237 -15.59 -14.30 3.69
N ILE A 238 -16.06 -14.45 4.94
CA ILE A 238 -16.64 -15.71 5.46
C ILE A 238 -17.85 -16.12 4.63
N LYS A 239 -18.74 -15.17 4.31
CA LYS A 239 -19.89 -15.45 3.45
C LYS A 239 -19.45 -15.98 2.08
N LYS A 240 -18.47 -15.34 1.45
CA LYS A 240 -17.93 -15.78 0.15
C LYS A 240 -17.29 -17.17 0.23
N SER A 241 -16.59 -17.48 1.33
CA SER A 241 -16.06 -18.83 1.56
C SER A 241 -17.16 -19.89 1.61
N LYS A 242 -18.28 -19.60 2.30
CA LYS A 242 -19.45 -20.48 2.33
C LYS A 242 -20.16 -20.61 0.98
N GLU A 243 -19.97 -19.66 0.08
CA GLU A 243 -20.45 -19.69 -1.31
C GLU A 243 -19.49 -20.45 -2.26
N GLY A 244 -18.38 -21.02 -1.73
CA GLY A 244 -17.41 -21.79 -2.50
C GLY A 244 -16.23 -21.01 -3.06
N VAL A 245 -16.09 -19.72 -2.72
CA VAL A 245 -14.91 -18.92 -3.08
C VAL A 245 -13.73 -19.32 -2.18
N ALA A 246 -12.55 -19.58 -2.76
CA ALA A 246 -11.34 -19.93 -2.02
C ALA A 246 -10.80 -18.70 -1.27
N VAL A 247 -11.03 -18.63 0.05
CA VAL A 247 -10.54 -17.54 0.90
C VAL A 247 -9.35 -18.01 1.72
N SER A 248 -8.25 -17.24 1.75
CA SER A 248 -7.08 -17.51 2.59
C SER A 248 -6.37 -16.24 3.00
N GLY A 249 -5.63 -16.25 4.13
CA GLY A 249 -5.01 -15.02 4.58
C GLY A 249 -3.86 -15.18 5.56
N VAL A 250 -3.09 -14.08 5.68
CA VAL A 250 -2.04 -13.93 6.69
C VAL A 250 -2.35 -12.72 7.56
N PHE A 251 -2.32 -12.93 8.86
CA PHE A 251 -2.43 -11.87 9.87
C PHE A 251 -1.05 -11.56 10.46
N GLU A 252 -0.80 -10.31 10.76
CA GLU A 252 0.28 -9.93 11.67
C GLU A 252 0.10 -10.65 12.99
N LYS A 253 1.16 -11.29 13.47
CA LYS A 253 1.12 -12.09 14.71
C LYS A 253 0.81 -11.24 15.94
N ARG A 254 1.39 -10.05 16.03
CA ARG A 254 1.14 -9.11 17.13
C ARG A 254 -0.26 -8.53 17.01
N GLY A 255 -1.03 -8.63 18.08
CA GLY A 255 -2.42 -8.17 18.10
C GLY A 255 -3.43 -9.15 17.50
N SER A 256 -3.00 -10.33 17.00
CA SER A 256 -3.89 -11.38 16.49
C SER A 256 -4.73 -12.05 17.60
N ASP A 257 -4.33 -11.91 18.84
CA ASP A 257 -4.97 -12.47 20.05
C ASP A 257 -5.87 -11.46 20.77
N THR A 258 -5.97 -10.22 20.27
CA THR A 258 -6.89 -9.24 20.83
C THR A 258 -8.34 -9.61 20.53
N LYS A 259 -9.27 -9.19 21.39
CA LYS A 259 -10.71 -9.48 21.26
C LYS A 259 -11.33 -8.98 19.96
N ASP A 260 -10.76 -7.93 19.37
CA ASP A 260 -11.26 -7.30 18.15
C ASP A 260 -10.67 -7.93 16.88
N SER A 261 -9.60 -8.74 17.01
CA SER A 261 -8.97 -9.41 15.87
C SER A 261 -9.92 -10.43 15.23
N GLN A 262 -9.97 -10.45 13.91
CA GLN A 262 -10.80 -11.40 13.18
C GLN A 262 -10.11 -12.76 12.94
N PHE A 263 -8.87 -12.95 13.40
CA PHE A 263 -8.11 -14.17 13.18
C PHE A 263 -8.83 -15.43 13.69
N ILE A 264 -9.22 -15.46 14.98
CA ILE A 264 -9.88 -16.62 15.59
C ILE A 264 -11.24 -16.88 14.93
N LYS A 265 -12.02 -15.83 14.66
CA LYS A 265 -13.32 -15.95 13.98
C LYS A 265 -13.18 -16.61 12.62
N MET A 266 -12.27 -16.11 11.78
CA MET A 266 -12.06 -16.68 10.44
C MET A 266 -11.52 -18.11 10.50
N LYS A 267 -10.64 -18.42 11.46
CA LYS A 267 -10.11 -19.76 11.67
C LYS A 267 -11.21 -20.76 12.07
N VAL A 268 -12.09 -20.40 13.00
CA VAL A 268 -13.23 -21.24 13.44
C VAL A 268 -14.20 -21.48 12.29
N GLU A 269 -14.39 -20.52 11.41
CA GLU A 269 -15.19 -20.65 10.19
C GLU A 269 -14.50 -21.47 9.08
N GLY A 270 -13.35 -22.08 9.37
CA GLY A 270 -12.65 -22.99 8.46
C GLY A 270 -11.82 -22.31 7.36
N ILE A 271 -11.62 -20.98 7.43
CA ILE A 271 -10.80 -20.28 6.46
C ILE A 271 -9.31 -20.54 6.77
N PRO A 272 -8.49 -20.95 5.78
CA PRO A 272 -7.05 -21.11 5.92
C PRO A 272 -6.38 -19.77 6.24
N VAL A 273 -6.25 -19.45 7.51
CA VAL A 273 -5.53 -18.26 7.99
C VAL A 273 -4.28 -18.67 8.76
N ARG A 274 -3.23 -17.89 8.60
CA ARG A 274 -1.94 -18.07 9.28
C ARG A 274 -1.52 -16.78 9.97
N LEU A 275 -0.71 -16.93 11.01
CA LEU A 275 0.06 -15.84 11.59
C LEU A 275 1.39 -15.74 10.85
N ASP A 276 1.84 -14.55 10.56
CA ASP A 276 3.14 -14.37 9.94
C ASP A 276 4.28 -14.82 10.87
N SER A 277 5.46 -15.03 10.28
CA SER A 277 6.66 -15.48 11.00
C SER A 277 7.73 -14.38 11.12
N ASN A 278 7.45 -13.16 10.68
CA ASN A 278 8.38 -12.06 10.83
C ASN A 278 8.50 -11.67 12.30
N PRO A 279 9.71 -11.69 12.91
CA PRO A 279 9.88 -11.30 14.31
C PRO A 279 9.57 -9.82 14.58
N TYR A 280 9.46 -9.01 13.54
CA TYR A 280 9.13 -7.59 13.63
C TYR A 280 7.69 -7.31 13.19
N ALA A 281 7.41 -7.07 11.91
CA ALA A 281 6.05 -6.85 11.43
C ALA A 281 5.83 -7.32 9.99
N MET A 282 4.74 -8.04 9.76
CA MET A 282 4.12 -8.16 8.46
C MET A 282 3.18 -6.97 8.26
N HIS A 283 3.66 -5.90 7.62
CA HIS A 283 3.00 -4.60 7.60
C HIS A 283 2.12 -4.37 6.35
N HIS A 284 1.86 -5.40 5.57
CA HIS A 284 0.96 -5.32 4.42
C HIS A 284 -0.49 -5.00 4.80
N LYS A 285 -1.21 -4.34 3.89
CA LYS A 285 -2.64 -4.13 3.89
C LYS A 285 -3.12 -4.42 2.48
N VAL A 286 -3.26 -5.70 2.17
CA VAL A 286 -3.47 -6.21 0.82
C VAL A 286 -4.65 -7.16 0.79
N ILE A 287 -5.53 -7.00 -0.21
CA ILE A 287 -6.53 -7.99 -0.61
C ILE A 287 -6.39 -8.20 -2.11
N ILE A 288 -6.39 -9.47 -2.54
CA ILE A 288 -6.35 -9.85 -3.95
C ILE A 288 -7.61 -10.67 -4.24
N ILE A 289 -8.40 -10.25 -5.21
CA ILE A 289 -9.66 -10.89 -5.58
C ILE A 289 -9.55 -11.45 -7.00
N ASP A 290 -9.90 -12.73 -7.16
CA ASP A 290 -9.98 -13.42 -8.44
C ASP A 290 -8.69 -13.32 -9.28
N ASP A 291 -7.54 -13.19 -8.60
CA ASP A 291 -6.18 -13.14 -9.14
C ASP A 291 -5.87 -11.94 -10.06
N TYR A 292 -6.80 -11.00 -10.20
CA TYR A 292 -6.61 -9.81 -11.03
C TYR A 292 -6.91 -8.48 -10.36
N ARG A 293 -7.71 -8.45 -9.28
CA ARG A 293 -8.03 -7.22 -8.56
C ARG A 293 -7.18 -7.11 -7.31
N LEU A 294 -6.29 -6.15 -7.29
CA LEU A 294 -5.46 -5.79 -6.15
C LEU A 294 -6.11 -4.63 -5.38
N ILE A 295 -6.12 -4.72 -4.07
CA ILE A 295 -6.44 -3.64 -3.13
C ILE A 295 -5.23 -3.46 -2.24
N THR A 296 -4.64 -2.26 -2.20
CA THR A 296 -3.47 -1.93 -1.37
C THR A 296 -3.44 -0.46 -1.00
N GLY A 297 -2.47 -0.05 -0.16
CA GLY A 297 -2.30 1.31 0.32
C GLY A 297 -1.92 1.38 1.79
N SER A 298 -2.28 2.47 2.44
CA SER A 298 -2.03 2.65 3.88
C SER A 298 -3.14 2.10 4.77
N TYR A 299 -4.34 1.89 4.20
CA TYR A 299 -5.58 1.60 4.90
C TYR A 299 -5.56 0.23 5.60
N ASN A 300 -5.54 0.25 6.94
CA ASN A 300 -5.74 -0.94 7.76
C ASN A 300 -7.23 -1.36 7.75
N PHE A 301 -7.51 -2.66 7.81
CA PHE A 301 -8.89 -3.17 7.84
C PHE A 301 -9.47 -3.02 9.25
N SER A 302 -9.66 -1.75 9.68
CA SER A 302 -10.06 -1.39 11.03
C SER A 302 -10.99 -0.19 11.07
N LYS A 303 -11.81 -0.11 12.14
CA LYS A 303 -12.72 1.01 12.36
C LYS A 303 -11.97 2.36 12.47
N ASN A 304 -10.77 2.34 13.05
CA ASN A 304 -9.97 3.56 13.22
C ASN A 304 -9.50 4.11 11.87
N ALA A 305 -9.03 3.22 10.98
CA ALA A 305 -8.66 3.59 9.61
C ALA A 305 -9.84 4.16 8.83
N SER A 306 -11.06 3.59 9.01
CA SER A 306 -12.26 4.06 8.30
C SER A 306 -12.77 5.42 8.74
N ARG A 307 -12.61 5.77 10.04
CA ARG A 307 -13.35 6.89 10.64
C ARG A 307 -12.50 8.04 11.11
N ASN A 308 -11.26 7.78 11.50
CA ASN A 308 -10.45 8.76 12.23
C ASN A 308 -9.18 9.15 11.49
N ASN A 309 -8.53 8.22 10.80
CA ASN A 309 -7.24 8.44 10.17
C ASN A 309 -7.40 9.01 8.75
N ASP A 310 -6.40 9.76 8.30
CA ASP A 310 -6.20 10.02 6.88
C ASP A 310 -5.44 8.85 6.25
N GLU A 311 -6.14 8.09 5.41
CA GLU A 311 -5.60 6.90 4.75
C GLU A 311 -5.80 7.00 3.24
N ASN A 312 -4.97 6.29 2.49
CA ASN A 312 -5.22 6.04 1.07
C ASN A 312 -5.40 4.55 0.78
N CYS A 313 -6.26 4.25 -0.16
CA CYS A 313 -6.51 2.91 -0.69
C CYS A 313 -6.56 2.98 -2.21
N ILE A 314 -5.79 2.14 -2.88
CA ILE A 314 -5.81 2.00 -4.34
C ILE A 314 -6.32 0.61 -4.71
N MET A 315 -7.17 0.55 -5.72
CA MET A 315 -7.70 -0.69 -6.29
C MET A 315 -7.30 -0.75 -7.75
N ILE A 316 -6.65 -1.84 -8.16
CA ILE A 316 -6.07 -2.00 -9.50
C ILE A 316 -6.57 -3.31 -10.08
N ASP A 317 -7.27 -3.25 -11.20
CA ASP A 317 -7.74 -4.42 -11.93
C ASP A 317 -6.73 -4.81 -13.02
N ASN A 318 -5.67 -5.53 -12.62
CA ASN A 318 -4.60 -5.98 -13.50
C ASN A 318 -3.98 -7.29 -13.00
N ALA A 319 -4.05 -8.34 -13.79
CA ALA A 319 -3.54 -9.66 -13.43
C ALA A 319 -2.01 -9.69 -13.29
N ALA A 320 -1.28 -8.95 -14.13
CA ALA A 320 0.19 -8.90 -14.07
C ALA A 320 0.68 -8.25 -12.78
N ILE A 321 0.08 -7.12 -12.38
CA ILE A 321 0.37 -6.47 -11.09
C ILE A 321 -0.01 -7.39 -9.93
N SER A 322 -1.22 -7.99 -9.98
CA SER A 322 -1.71 -8.88 -8.93
C SER A 322 -0.81 -10.10 -8.74
N ALA A 323 -0.21 -10.64 -9.81
CA ALA A 323 0.70 -11.78 -9.74
C ALA A 323 1.92 -11.54 -8.84
N PHE A 324 2.47 -10.31 -8.79
CA PHE A 324 3.55 -9.96 -7.86
C PHE A 324 3.09 -10.06 -6.41
N TYR A 325 1.89 -9.58 -6.10
CA TYR A 325 1.32 -9.63 -4.75
C TYR A 325 0.88 -11.04 -4.36
N ILE A 326 0.44 -11.86 -5.32
CA ILE A 326 0.14 -13.29 -5.09
C ILE A 326 1.44 -14.03 -4.71
N LYS A 327 2.53 -13.79 -5.43
CA LYS A 327 3.83 -14.39 -5.11
C LYS A 327 4.31 -13.98 -3.72
N GLU A 328 4.16 -12.72 -3.34
CA GLU A 328 4.48 -12.24 -1.99
C GLU A 328 3.59 -12.91 -0.93
N PHE A 329 2.28 -13.00 -1.19
CA PHE A 329 1.35 -13.73 -0.34
C PHE A 329 1.77 -15.20 -0.14
N GLU A 330 2.10 -15.90 -1.22
CA GLU A 330 2.51 -17.31 -1.16
C GLU A 330 3.78 -17.50 -0.34
N ASN A 331 4.76 -16.59 -0.51
CA ASN A 331 6.01 -16.62 0.26
C ASN A 331 5.72 -16.48 1.76
N ILE A 332 4.93 -15.48 2.16
CA ILE A 332 4.63 -15.22 3.58
C ILE A 332 3.69 -16.30 4.13
N PHE A 333 2.68 -16.73 3.36
CA PHE A 333 1.75 -17.76 3.77
C PHE A 333 2.46 -19.11 4.01
N LYS A 334 3.38 -19.50 3.13
CA LYS A 334 4.15 -20.75 3.24
C LYS A 334 4.91 -20.89 4.55
N ILE A 335 5.52 -19.80 5.02
CA ILE A 335 6.31 -19.78 6.26
C ILE A 335 5.50 -19.40 7.50
N GLY A 336 4.26 -18.93 7.32
CA GLY A 336 3.36 -18.57 8.38
C GLY A 336 2.95 -19.75 9.25
N THR A 337 2.62 -19.49 10.52
CA THR A 337 2.27 -20.51 11.51
C THR A 337 0.75 -20.63 11.69
N VAL A 338 0.29 -21.85 11.95
CA VAL A 338 -1.08 -22.15 12.40
C VAL A 338 -1.03 -22.21 13.93
N LYS A 339 -1.68 -21.25 14.58
CA LYS A 339 -1.77 -21.21 16.03
C LYS A 339 -2.78 -22.24 16.55
#